data_210c5b4b5d5a6361bb0c5d34da39cae1
#
_entry.id   210c5b4b5d5a6361bb0c5d34da39cae1
#
_cell.length_a   1.000
_cell.length_b   1.000
_cell.length_c   1.000
_cell.angle_alpha   90.00
_cell.angle_beta   90.00
_cell.angle_gamma   90.00
#
_symmetry.space_group_name_H-M   'P 1'
#
loop_
_entity.id
_entity.type
_entity.pdbx_description
1 polymer ?
#
loop_
_entity_poly.entity_id
_entity_poly.type
_entity_poly.pdbx_seq_one_letter_code
_entity_poly.pdbx_strand_id
1 'polypeptide(L)'
;MDLLTSTALKARDGDRVALEGLMHLVQGDVWRLCKYMVDAQSADDLAQDALIKMIGSLHRVTAEHNVRAWTLGIARHTCLDEIRRRQRRRKLQKDYEGIRPLIAEPTDTSIDLRELISSIDIDRRDAFVLTQLVGLSYEEVAAICECPIGTVRSRVARARLDLQALVGESQIAGTFPPPQATEKYGN
;
A
#
# COMPACT_ATOMS: atom_id res chain seq x y z
N MET A 1 7.98 -17.79 -15.94
CA MET A 1 6.63 -17.35 -15.46
C MET A 1 6.54 -17.75 -14.00
N ASP A 2 6.32 -16.81 -13.11
CA ASP A 2 6.22 -17.07 -11.67
C ASP A 2 4.89 -17.76 -11.30
N LEU A 3 4.85 -18.34 -10.08
CA LEU A 3 3.68 -19.07 -9.57
C LEU A 3 2.42 -18.21 -9.58
N LEU A 4 2.52 -16.94 -9.17
CA LEU A 4 1.38 -16.06 -9.04
C LEU A 4 0.76 -15.77 -10.42
N THR A 5 1.58 -15.46 -11.42
CA THR A 5 1.14 -15.23 -12.80
C THR A 5 0.49 -16.50 -13.39
N SER A 6 1.10 -17.68 -13.19
CA SER A 6 0.52 -18.94 -13.70
C SER A 6 -0.83 -19.25 -13.04
N THR A 7 -0.96 -19.00 -11.74
CA THR A 7 -2.22 -19.19 -10.99
C THR A 7 -3.29 -18.22 -11.47
N ALA A 8 -2.93 -16.96 -11.69
CA ALA A 8 -3.87 -15.93 -12.19
C ALA A 8 -4.40 -16.26 -13.59
N LEU A 9 -3.57 -16.77 -14.47
CA LEU A 9 -4.00 -17.18 -15.82
C LEU A 9 -4.99 -18.34 -15.77
N LYS A 10 -4.75 -19.36 -14.94
CA LYS A 10 -5.70 -20.48 -14.75
C LYS A 10 -7.03 -19.99 -14.16
N ALA A 11 -6.96 -19.10 -13.16
CA ALA A 11 -8.15 -18.49 -12.55
C ALA A 11 -8.94 -17.65 -13.57
N ARG A 12 -8.26 -16.90 -14.44
CA ARG A 12 -8.85 -16.17 -15.56
C ARG A 12 -9.63 -17.09 -16.50
N ASP A 13 -9.06 -18.26 -16.77
CA ASP A 13 -9.63 -19.26 -17.70
C ASP A 13 -10.73 -20.13 -17.03
N GLY A 14 -11.15 -19.79 -15.80
CA GLY A 14 -12.29 -20.36 -15.11
C GLY A 14 -11.98 -21.44 -14.07
N ASP A 15 -10.70 -21.68 -13.77
CA ASP A 15 -10.30 -22.64 -12.72
C ASP A 15 -10.58 -22.03 -11.33
N ARG A 16 -11.58 -22.58 -10.63
CA ARG A 16 -12.00 -22.13 -9.30
C ARG A 16 -10.95 -22.39 -8.22
N VAL A 17 -10.22 -23.51 -8.30
CA VAL A 17 -9.15 -23.84 -7.34
C VAL A 17 -7.98 -22.85 -7.51
N ALA A 18 -7.65 -22.51 -8.75
CA ALA A 18 -6.65 -21.50 -9.02
C ALA A 18 -7.10 -20.10 -8.54
N LEU A 19 -8.40 -19.76 -8.62
CA LEU A 19 -8.92 -18.50 -8.09
C LEU A 19 -8.77 -18.43 -6.56
N GLU A 20 -9.15 -19.49 -5.84
CA GLU A 20 -8.95 -19.58 -4.39
C GLU A 20 -7.47 -19.47 -4.02
N GLY A 21 -6.60 -20.19 -4.73
CA GLY A 21 -5.15 -20.11 -4.55
C GLY A 21 -4.59 -18.70 -4.80
N LEU A 22 -5.07 -18.00 -5.84
CA LEU A 22 -4.69 -16.62 -6.12
C LEU A 22 -5.08 -15.69 -4.97
N MET A 23 -6.30 -15.83 -4.46
CA MET A 23 -6.78 -15.04 -3.32
C MET A 23 -5.89 -15.22 -2.10
N HIS A 24 -5.55 -16.46 -1.75
CA HIS A 24 -4.64 -16.75 -0.62
C HIS A 24 -3.25 -16.14 -0.81
N LEU A 25 -2.72 -16.13 -2.03
CA LEU A 25 -1.39 -15.58 -2.32
C LEU A 25 -1.32 -14.06 -2.19
N VAL A 26 -2.41 -13.34 -2.51
CA VAL A 26 -2.37 -11.86 -2.57
C VAL A 26 -3.02 -11.16 -1.38
N GLN A 27 -3.94 -11.82 -0.65
CA GLN A 27 -4.73 -11.18 0.41
C GLN A 27 -3.90 -10.52 1.51
N GLY A 28 -2.78 -11.14 1.91
CA GLY A 28 -1.92 -10.60 2.97
C GLY A 28 -1.24 -9.30 2.58
N ASP A 29 -0.74 -9.19 1.36
CA ASP A 29 -0.12 -7.97 0.84
C ASP A 29 -1.16 -6.86 0.63
N VAL A 30 -2.33 -7.21 0.09
CA VAL A 30 -3.45 -6.27 -0.10
C VAL A 30 -3.93 -5.73 1.25
N TRP A 31 -4.13 -6.58 2.24
CA TRP A 31 -4.54 -6.17 3.58
C TRP A 31 -3.50 -5.26 4.24
N ARG A 32 -2.22 -5.63 4.14
CA ARG A 32 -1.11 -4.82 4.68
C ARG A 32 -1.08 -3.44 4.06
N LEU A 33 -1.23 -3.35 2.74
CA LEU A 33 -1.32 -2.07 2.05
C LEU A 33 -2.49 -1.23 2.57
N CYS A 34 -3.69 -1.78 2.66
CA CYS A 34 -4.88 -1.07 3.14
C CYS A 34 -4.71 -0.57 4.58
N LYS A 35 -4.17 -1.41 5.48
CA LYS A 35 -3.90 -1.07 6.87
C LYS A 35 -3.01 0.16 7.03
N TYR A 36 -1.92 0.23 6.28
CA TYR A 36 -0.95 1.31 6.42
C TYR A 36 -1.26 2.53 5.55
N MET A 37 -2.03 2.36 4.48
CA MET A 37 -2.47 3.49 3.64
C MET A 37 -3.63 4.26 4.28
N VAL A 38 -4.58 3.56 4.90
CA VAL A 38 -5.79 4.18 5.46
C VAL A 38 -5.82 4.05 6.98
N ASP A 39 -6.26 2.89 7.49
CA ASP A 39 -6.25 2.53 8.91
C ASP A 39 -6.56 1.03 9.10
N ALA A 40 -6.32 0.52 10.32
CA ALA A 40 -6.55 -0.88 10.62
C ALA A 40 -8.05 -1.26 10.65
N GLN A 41 -8.91 -0.32 11.04
CA GLN A 41 -10.35 -0.58 11.18
C GLN A 41 -11.02 -0.79 9.83
N SER A 42 -10.56 -0.08 8.80
CA SER A 42 -11.12 -0.18 7.44
C SER A 42 -10.34 -1.16 6.56
N ALA A 43 -9.23 -1.75 7.06
CA ALA A 43 -8.34 -2.58 6.24
C ALA A 43 -9.04 -3.80 5.66
N ASP A 44 -9.89 -4.46 6.44
CA ASP A 44 -10.61 -5.66 6.00
C ASP A 44 -11.60 -5.35 4.88
N ASP A 45 -12.42 -4.31 5.06
CA ASP A 45 -13.40 -3.90 4.05
C ASP A 45 -12.73 -3.42 2.76
N LEU A 46 -11.66 -2.61 2.87
CA LEU A 46 -10.93 -2.12 1.71
C LEU A 46 -10.17 -3.22 0.99
N ALA A 47 -9.61 -4.19 1.72
CA ALA A 47 -8.96 -5.34 1.12
C ALA A 47 -9.98 -6.21 0.37
N GLN A 48 -11.14 -6.44 0.95
CA GLN A 48 -12.22 -7.18 0.30
C GLN A 48 -12.69 -6.46 -0.98
N ASP A 49 -12.92 -5.16 -0.92
CA ASP A 49 -13.29 -4.35 -2.09
C ASP A 49 -12.23 -4.42 -3.20
N ALA A 50 -10.95 -4.33 -2.83
CA ALA A 50 -9.84 -4.43 -3.78
C ALA A 50 -9.78 -5.82 -4.44
N LEU A 51 -9.98 -6.89 -3.66
CA LEU A 51 -9.98 -8.26 -4.16
C LEU A 51 -11.18 -8.52 -5.08
N ILE A 52 -12.37 -7.99 -4.78
CA ILE A 52 -13.53 -8.06 -5.67
C ILE A 52 -13.24 -7.36 -7.00
N LYS A 53 -12.64 -6.16 -6.98
CA LYS A 53 -12.23 -5.44 -8.19
C LYS A 53 -11.16 -6.21 -8.99
N MET A 54 -10.21 -6.84 -8.30
CA MET A 54 -9.20 -7.70 -8.90
C MET A 54 -9.87 -8.86 -9.66
N ILE A 55 -10.79 -9.59 -9.03
CA ILE A 55 -11.52 -10.70 -9.66
C ILE A 55 -12.28 -10.20 -10.89
N GLY A 56 -13.02 -9.10 -10.77
CA GLY A 56 -13.76 -8.51 -11.90
C GLY A 56 -12.87 -8.08 -13.07
N SER A 57 -11.59 -7.79 -12.80
CA SER A 57 -10.61 -7.36 -13.80
C SER A 57 -9.69 -8.47 -14.28
N LEU A 58 -9.84 -9.70 -13.77
CA LEU A 58 -8.94 -10.82 -14.02
C LEU A 58 -8.84 -11.20 -15.52
N HIS A 59 -9.92 -10.96 -16.26
CA HIS A 59 -9.96 -11.18 -17.71
C HIS A 59 -8.91 -10.36 -18.50
N ARG A 60 -8.34 -9.32 -17.90
CA ARG A 60 -7.30 -8.47 -18.51
C ARG A 60 -5.89 -8.98 -18.26
N VAL A 61 -5.70 -9.96 -17.39
CA VAL A 61 -4.37 -10.48 -17.05
C VAL A 61 -3.80 -11.27 -18.23
N THR A 62 -2.53 -10.97 -18.56
CA THR A 62 -1.74 -11.70 -19.55
C THR A 62 -0.47 -12.27 -18.91
N ALA A 63 0.25 -13.13 -19.63
CA ALA A 63 1.49 -13.73 -19.14
C ALA A 63 2.63 -12.72 -18.91
N GLU A 64 2.53 -11.54 -19.49
CA GLU A 64 3.52 -10.45 -19.36
C GLU A 64 3.29 -9.57 -18.12
N HIS A 65 2.12 -9.70 -17.47
CA HIS A 65 1.80 -8.91 -16.29
C HIS A 65 2.58 -9.38 -15.07
N ASN A 66 3.13 -8.43 -14.31
CA ASN A 66 3.48 -8.66 -12.93
C ASN A 66 2.17 -8.62 -12.11
N VAL A 67 1.58 -9.81 -11.90
CA VAL A 67 0.26 -9.95 -11.25
C VAL A 67 0.27 -9.37 -9.83
N ARG A 68 1.39 -9.48 -9.11
CA ARG A 68 1.52 -8.90 -7.76
C ARG A 68 1.43 -7.38 -7.80
N ALA A 69 2.22 -6.75 -8.65
CA ALA A 69 2.21 -5.30 -8.82
C ALA A 69 0.86 -4.80 -9.34
N TRP A 70 0.24 -5.51 -10.29
CA TRP A 70 -1.09 -5.20 -10.81
C TRP A 70 -2.17 -5.26 -9.72
N THR A 71 -2.20 -6.31 -8.90
CA THR A 71 -3.15 -6.46 -7.78
C THR A 71 -2.97 -5.34 -6.76
N LEU A 72 -1.73 -5.02 -6.40
CA LEU A 72 -1.42 -3.94 -5.47
C LEU A 72 -1.75 -2.56 -6.05
N GLY A 73 -1.65 -2.38 -7.36
CA GLY A 73 -2.15 -1.19 -8.04
C GLY A 73 -3.66 -1.00 -7.85
N ILE A 74 -4.46 -2.07 -7.98
CA ILE A 74 -5.91 -2.02 -7.71
C ILE A 74 -6.19 -1.66 -6.24
N ALA A 75 -5.49 -2.31 -5.31
CA ALA A 75 -5.65 -2.04 -3.88
C ALA A 75 -5.26 -0.60 -3.52
N ARG A 76 -4.15 -0.10 -4.08
CA ARG A 76 -3.73 1.31 -3.95
C ARG A 76 -4.82 2.28 -4.39
N HIS A 77 -5.39 2.09 -5.57
CA HIS A 77 -6.47 2.94 -6.05
C HIS A 77 -7.68 2.91 -5.12
N THR A 78 -8.05 1.73 -4.61
CA THR A 78 -9.13 1.59 -3.63
C THR A 78 -8.85 2.39 -2.35
N CYS A 79 -7.62 2.34 -1.83
CA CYS A 79 -7.20 3.14 -0.68
C CYS A 79 -7.22 4.65 -0.96
N LEU A 80 -6.70 5.09 -2.10
CA LEU A 80 -6.67 6.50 -2.46
C LEU A 80 -8.08 7.08 -2.64
N ASP A 81 -9.01 6.31 -3.21
CA ASP A 81 -10.41 6.72 -3.36
C ASP A 81 -11.08 6.89 -1.98
N GLU A 82 -10.82 5.99 -1.04
CA GLU A 82 -11.32 6.11 0.34
C GLU A 82 -10.74 7.34 1.05
N ILE A 83 -9.44 7.59 0.91
CA ILE A 83 -8.79 8.77 1.49
C ILE A 83 -9.42 10.05 0.92
N ARG A 84 -9.61 10.13 -0.39
CA ARG A 84 -10.28 11.28 -1.05
C ARG A 84 -11.73 11.43 -0.58
N ARG A 85 -12.46 10.32 -0.40
CA ARG A 85 -13.82 10.31 0.12
C ARG A 85 -13.89 10.88 1.53
N ARG A 86 -12.97 10.47 2.42
CA ARG A 86 -12.88 10.98 3.80
C ARG A 86 -12.52 12.46 3.85
N GLN A 87 -11.58 12.90 3.01
CA GLN A 87 -11.21 14.31 2.90
C GLN A 87 -12.40 15.17 2.48
N ARG A 88 -13.18 14.75 1.48
CA ARG A 88 -14.41 15.45 1.06
C ARG A 88 -15.44 15.52 2.19
N ARG A 89 -15.68 14.43 2.91
CA ARG A 89 -16.61 14.42 4.05
C ARG A 89 -16.16 15.39 5.14
N ARG A 90 -14.87 15.37 5.51
CA ARG A 90 -14.33 16.30 6.52
C ARG A 90 -14.45 17.76 6.09
N LYS A 91 -14.26 18.06 4.82
CA LYS A 91 -14.44 19.41 4.28
C LYS A 91 -15.90 19.86 4.42
N LEU A 92 -16.84 19.05 3.96
CA LEU A 92 -18.28 19.36 4.10
C LEU A 92 -18.69 19.53 5.56
N GLN A 93 -18.20 18.69 6.47
CA GLN A 93 -18.50 18.79 7.91
C GLN A 93 -17.94 20.08 8.53
N LYS A 94 -16.73 20.50 8.17
CA LYS A 94 -16.15 21.77 8.61
C LYS A 94 -16.94 22.98 8.12
N ASP A 95 -17.48 22.92 6.93
CA ASP A 95 -18.31 23.98 6.36
C ASP A 95 -19.68 24.10 7.08
N TYR A 96 -20.15 23.00 7.74
CA TYR A 96 -21.42 22.99 8.47
C TYR A 96 -21.30 23.24 9.98
N GLU A 97 -20.20 22.87 10.64
CA GLU A 97 -20.18 22.80 12.11
C GLU A 97 -19.23 23.76 12.81
N GLY A 98 -18.37 24.50 12.15
CA GLY A 98 -17.47 25.45 12.83
C GLY A 98 -16.70 24.88 14.06
N ILE A 99 -16.57 23.56 14.19
CA ILE A 99 -16.13 22.88 15.41
C ILE A 99 -14.71 22.31 15.22
N ARG A 100 -13.88 22.59 16.22
CA ARG A 100 -12.52 22.08 16.44
C ARG A 100 -12.43 20.55 16.29
N PRO A 101 -11.40 20.03 15.65
CA PRO A 101 -11.11 18.59 15.74
C PRO A 101 -10.74 18.24 17.19
N LEU A 102 -11.44 17.29 17.79
CA LEU A 102 -10.96 16.62 18.99
C LEU A 102 -9.68 15.87 18.60
N ILE A 103 -8.57 16.36 19.09
CA ILE A 103 -7.32 15.61 19.11
C ILE A 103 -7.52 14.57 20.20
N ALA A 104 -7.69 13.31 19.81
CA ALA A 104 -7.65 12.21 20.77
C ALA A 104 -6.22 12.18 21.33
N GLU A 105 -6.09 12.38 22.65
CA GLU A 105 -4.82 12.24 23.34
C GLU A 105 -4.34 10.77 23.24
N PRO A 106 -3.08 10.54 22.90
CA PRO A 106 -2.53 9.19 22.85
C PRO A 106 -2.40 8.65 24.27
N THR A 107 -3.15 7.60 24.60
CA THR A 107 -3.18 6.95 25.92
C THR A 107 -2.30 5.70 25.99
N ASP A 108 -1.25 5.58 25.19
CA ASP A 108 -0.28 4.52 25.41
C ASP A 108 1.10 4.91 24.87
N THR A 109 2.15 4.63 25.67
CA THR A 109 3.54 5.02 25.40
C THR A 109 4.22 4.19 24.30
N SER A 110 3.50 3.26 23.69
CA SER A 110 3.95 2.54 22.50
C SER A 110 3.59 3.35 21.25
N ILE A 111 4.58 3.95 20.62
CA ILE A 111 4.41 4.66 19.36
C ILE A 111 3.89 3.67 18.32
N ASP A 112 2.61 3.76 17.95
CA ASP A 112 2.06 2.91 16.89
C ASP A 112 2.67 3.33 15.54
N LEU A 113 3.51 2.46 14.97
CA LEU A 113 4.11 2.66 13.65
C LEU A 113 3.09 3.11 12.61
N ARG A 114 1.86 2.61 12.70
CA ARG A 114 0.77 2.99 11.81
C ARG A 114 0.40 4.48 11.96
N GLU A 115 0.35 4.99 13.18
CA GLU A 115 0.04 6.40 13.45
C GLU A 115 1.13 7.31 12.88
N LEU A 116 2.39 6.95 13.08
CA LEU A 116 3.53 7.64 12.45
C LEU A 116 3.43 7.65 10.92
N ILE A 117 3.15 6.51 10.31
CA ILE A 117 2.99 6.41 8.86
C ILE A 117 1.79 7.23 8.39
N SER A 118 0.71 7.30 9.17
CA SER A 118 -0.49 8.07 8.82
C SER A 118 -0.28 9.58 8.82
N SER A 119 0.73 10.07 9.53
CA SER A 119 1.09 11.50 9.58
C SER A 119 1.94 11.97 8.39
N ILE A 120 2.53 11.04 7.64
CA ILE A 120 3.32 11.35 6.44
C ILE A 120 2.39 11.80 5.30
N ASP A 121 2.87 12.75 4.48
CA ASP A 121 2.21 13.13 3.24
C ASP A 121 1.83 11.91 2.40
N ILE A 122 0.66 11.93 1.76
CA ILE A 122 0.07 10.76 1.09
C ILE A 122 0.96 10.18 -0.01
N ASP A 123 1.65 11.01 -0.78
CA ASP A 123 2.51 10.56 -1.86
C ASP A 123 3.78 9.90 -1.34
N ARG A 124 4.32 10.39 -0.21
CA ARG A 124 5.48 9.82 0.46
C ARG A 124 5.10 8.52 1.17
N ARG A 125 3.93 8.51 1.83
CA ARG A 125 3.37 7.32 2.48
C ARG A 125 3.18 6.19 1.48
N ASP A 126 2.57 6.48 0.34
CA ASP A 126 2.31 5.53 -0.75
C ASP A 126 3.61 4.85 -1.22
N ALA A 127 4.61 5.64 -1.60
CA ALA A 127 5.90 5.11 -2.02
C ALA A 127 6.60 4.30 -0.91
N PHE A 128 6.51 4.77 0.35
CA PHE A 128 7.12 4.11 1.50
C PHE A 128 6.43 2.77 1.81
N VAL A 129 5.10 2.74 1.88
CA VAL A 129 4.34 1.52 2.20
C VAL A 129 4.56 0.46 1.13
N LEU A 130 4.45 0.81 -0.15
CA LEU A 130 4.65 -0.12 -1.26
C LEU A 130 6.07 -0.71 -1.29
N THR A 131 7.10 0.11 -1.03
CA THR A 131 8.49 -0.36 -1.08
C THR A 131 8.94 -1.03 0.20
N GLN A 132 8.68 -0.44 1.38
CA GLN A 132 9.29 -0.86 2.64
C GLN A 132 8.43 -1.86 3.43
N LEU A 133 7.11 -1.81 3.30
CA LEU A 133 6.22 -2.69 4.06
C LEU A 133 5.64 -3.82 3.22
N VAL A 134 5.36 -3.56 1.96
CA VAL A 134 4.86 -4.56 1.01
C VAL A 134 6.01 -5.22 0.24
N GLY A 135 7.12 -4.52 0.04
CA GLY A 135 8.35 -5.07 -0.52
C GLY A 135 8.39 -5.09 -2.05
N LEU A 136 7.73 -4.16 -2.72
CA LEU A 136 7.88 -3.95 -4.16
C LEU A 136 9.20 -3.25 -4.49
N SER A 137 9.75 -3.54 -5.67
CA SER A 137 10.90 -2.80 -6.20
C SER A 137 10.54 -1.35 -6.53
N TYR A 138 11.54 -0.49 -6.62
CA TYR A 138 11.30 0.91 -7.01
C TYR A 138 10.72 1.04 -8.43
N GLU A 139 11.08 0.14 -9.32
CA GLU A 139 10.58 0.05 -10.69
C GLU A 139 9.09 -0.30 -10.70
N GLU A 140 8.69 -1.32 -9.93
CA GLU A 140 7.28 -1.71 -9.79
C GLU A 140 6.44 -0.57 -9.20
N VAL A 141 6.93 0.09 -8.16
CA VAL A 141 6.24 1.23 -7.54
C VAL A 141 6.17 2.42 -8.51
N ALA A 142 7.21 2.67 -9.29
CA ALA A 142 7.20 3.72 -10.32
C ALA A 142 6.10 3.46 -11.37
N ALA A 143 5.95 2.20 -11.80
CA ALA A 143 4.88 1.79 -12.72
C ALA A 143 3.48 1.94 -12.09
N ILE A 144 3.29 1.48 -10.84
CA ILE A 144 2.01 1.59 -10.12
C ILE A 144 1.61 3.04 -9.85
N CYS A 145 2.58 3.89 -9.49
CA CYS A 145 2.36 5.30 -9.18
C CYS A 145 2.40 6.22 -10.41
N GLU A 146 2.67 5.65 -11.59
CA GLU A 146 2.78 6.40 -12.86
C GLU A 146 3.74 7.59 -12.76
N CYS A 147 4.91 7.38 -12.13
CA CYS A 147 5.90 8.41 -11.92
C CYS A 147 7.34 7.90 -12.16
N PRO A 148 8.30 8.78 -12.43
CA PRO A 148 9.70 8.38 -12.61
C PRO A 148 10.25 7.67 -11.35
N ILE A 149 11.13 6.69 -11.53
CA ILE A 149 11.78 5.96 -10.42
C ILE A 149 12.56 6.91 -9.48
N GLY A 150 13.13 7.99 -9.99
CA GLY A 150 13.77 9.03 -9.19
C GLY A 150 12.79 9.72 -8.23
N THR A 151 11.52 9.86 -8.64
CA THR A 151 10.46 10.39 -7.79
C THR A 151 10.14 9.41 -6.65
N VAL A 152 10.05 8.12 -6.94
CA VAL A 152 9.85 7.08 -5.90
C VAL A 152 10.99 7.13 -4.88
N ARG A 153 12.25 7.15 -5.35
CA ARG A 153 13.43 7.24 -4.48
C ARG A 153 13.38 8.45 -3.57
N SER A 154 13.07 9.62 -4.12
CA SER A 154 12.99 10.86 -3.33
C SER A 154 11.83 10.85 -2.33
N ARG A 155 10.67 10.30 -2.71
CA ARG A 155 9.51 10.15 -1.81
C ARG A 155 9.84 9.23 -0.63
N VAL A 156 10.47 8.07 -0.88
CA VAL A 156 10.90 7.13 0.17
C VAL A 156 11.94 7.76 1.10
N ALA A 157 12.93 8.45 0.55
CA ALA A 157 13.95 9.13 1.35
C ALA A 157 13.33 10.21 2.27
N ARG A 158 12.41 11.02 1.73
CA ARG A 158 11.70 12.04 2.54
C ARG A 158 10.78 11.42 3.57
N ALA A 159 10.05 10.33 3.24
CA ALA A 159 9.24 9.61 4.21
C ALA A 159 10.05 9.11 5.40
N ARG A 160 11.27 8.60 5.15
CA ARG A 160 12.18 8.19 6.22
C ARG A 160 12.59 9.37 7.12
N LEU A 161 12.91 10.52 6.53
CA LEU A 161 13.24 11.73 7.30
C LEU A 161 12.04 12.21 8.13
N ASP A 162 10.83 12.20 7.55
CA ASP A 162 9.61 12.55 8.27
C ASP A 162 9.41 11.62 9.49
N LEU A 163 9.58 10.31 9.31
CA LEU A 163 9.48 9.33 10.40
C LEU A 163 10.57 9.53 11.46
N GLN A 164 11.80 9.79 11.06
CA GLN A 164 12.90 10.08 11.99
C GLN A 164 12.65 11.31 12.84
N ALA A 165 12.12 12.37 12.24
CA ALA A 165 11.75 13.59 12.96
C ALA A 165 10.66 13.35 14.01
N LEU A 166 9.73 12.42 13.76
CA LEU A 166 8.64 12.10 14.68
C LEU A 166 9.06 11.20 15.86
N VAL A 167 10.06 10.34 15.69
CA VAL A 167 10.47 9.35 16.71
C VAL A 167 11.71 9.76 17.49
N GLY A 168 12.47 10.76 16.98
CA GLY A 168 13.80 11.09 17.52
C GLY A 168 14.87 10.08 17.10
N GLU A 169 16.13 10.54 16.99
CA GLU A 169 17.22 9.81 16.32
C GLU A 169 17.57 8.42 16.89
N SER A 170 17.09 8.06 18.08
CA SER A 170 17.58 6.86 18.80
C SER A 170 16.79 5.57 18.53
N GLN A 171 15.61 5.60 17.94
CA GLN A 171 14.75 4.40 17.87
C GLN A 171 14.55 3.81 16.47
N ILE A 172 14.89 4.51 15.40
CA ILE A 172 14.59 4.05 14.02
C ILE A 172 15.75 3.26 13.39
N ALA A 173 16.97 3.41 13.84
CA ALA A 173 18.12 2.75 13.23
C ALA A 173 18.03 1.21 13.20
N GLY A 174 17.23 0.60 14.08
CA GLY A 174 17.01 -0.84 14.16
C GLY A 174 15.73 -1.35 13.46
N THR A 175 14.83 -0.47 13.04
CA THR A 175 13.46 -0.87 12.62
C THR A 175 13.30 -1.01 11.10
N PHE A 176 14.17 -0.37 10.31
CA PHE A 176 14.08 -0.41 8.85
C PHE A 176 15.43 -0.84 8.24
N PRO A 177 15.52 -2.06 7.68
CA PRO A 177 16.70 -2.46 6.94
C PRO A 177 16.92 -1.53 5.73
N PRO A 178 18.18 -1.31 5.32
CA PRO A 178 18.47 -0.57 4.11
C PRO A 178 17.78 -1.23 2.90
N PRO A 179 17.43 -0.47 1.85
CA PRO A 179 16.86 -1.05 0.65
C PRO A 179 17.77 -2.17 0.16
N GLN A 180 17.22 -3.36 -0.01
CA GLN A 180 17.98 -4.46 -0.60
C GLN A 180 18.41 -4.01 -1.98
N ALA A 181 19.71 -3.87 -2.17
CA ALA A 181 20.29 -3.76 -3.50
C ALA A 181 19.86 -5.04 -4.22
N THR A 182 19.10 -4.89 -5.30
CA THR A 182 18.78 -5.99 -6.19
C THR A 182 20.11 -6.60 -6.65
N GLU A 183 20.50 -7.72 -6.03
CA GLU A 183 21.52 -8.57 -6.63
C GLU A 183 20.98 -8.96 -8.01
N LYS A 184 21.71 -8.50 -9.00
CA LYS A 184 21.57 -8.87 -10.39
C LYS A 184 21.50 -10.40 -10.46
N TYR A 185 20.39 -10.94 -10.89
CA TYR A 185 20.40 -12.25 -11.49
C TYR A 185 21.27 -12.14 -12.76
N GLY A 186 22.54 -12.38 -12.56
CA GLY A 186 23.52 -12.60 -13.63
C GLY A 186 23.73 -14.09 -13.74
N ASN A 187 23.49 -14.55 -14.90
CA ASN A 187 23.88 -15.75 -15.63
C ASN A 187 22.76 -16.76 -15.87
#